data_d85f0ee5b44afa8b6d984b637721dace
#
_entry.id   d85f0ee5b44afa8b6d984b637721dace
#
_cell.length_a   1.000
_cell.length_b   1.000
_cell.length_c   1.000
_cell.angle_alpha   90.00
_cell.angle_beta   90.00
_cell.angle_gamma   90.00
#
_symmetry.space_group_name_H-M   'P 1'
#
loop_
_entity.id
_entity.type
_entity.pdbx_description
1 polymer ?
#
loop_
_entity_poly.entity_id
_entity_poly.type
_entity_poly.pdbx_seq_one_letter_code
_entity_poly.pdbx_strand_id
1 'polypeptide(L)'
;YLATGAAADYFFTAWWKAIAPVLFFNAFPVDRGKGKSKQGARSPRSHRGMAGSLLTDGVPLLIFPEGTRSRTGAMDTFKPGAAALAISRGVPVIPIALVGAWAAMPSEQAGLPKGRPSVHVAIGHPMDPVPGEIAHQFSERIRRQVIELHDQTARAYGMPTLDEYGRHRALSQASESGDTASTNHSTCTSKEPAEPPRPNGGQ
;
A
#
# COMPACT_ATOMS: atom_id res chain seq x y z
N TYR A 1 -1.85 -8.68 24.95
CA TYR A 1 -1.56 -7.38 24.30
C TYR A 1 -1.27 -7.64 22.83
N LEU A 2 -1.81 -6.82 21.90
CA LEU A 2 -1.55 -6.88 20.45
C LEU A 2 -0.50 -5.81 20.10
N ALA A 3 0.56 -6.17 19.37
CA ALA A 3 1.53 -5.21 18.85
C ALA A 3 1.28 -4.93 17.37
N THR A 4 1.27 -3.66 16.97
CA THR A 4 0.98 -3.23 15.60
C THR A 4 2.23 -2.75 14.88
N GLY A 5 2.56 -3.33 13.74
CA GLY A 5 3.65 -2.88 12.88
C GLY A 5 3.31 -1.55 12.20
N ALA A 6 4.03 -0.48 12.54
CA ALA A 6 3.85 0.84 11.95
C ALA A 6 5.05 1.23 11.08
N ALA A 7 4.80 2.01 10.03
CA ALA A 7 5.83 2.46 9.11
C ALA A 7 6.84 3.38 9.79
N ALA A 8 8.09 2.95 9.89
CA ALA A 8 9.16 3.67 10.56
C ALA A 8 9.45 5.04 9.93
N ASP A 9 9.37 5.12 8.61
CA ASP A 9 9.61 6.32 7.82
C ASP A 9 8.52 7.40 7.94
N TYR A 10 7.35 7.07 8.48
CA TYR A 10 6.25 8.03 8.66
C TYR A 10 6.01 8.41 10.13
N PHE A 11 5.90 7.41 11.01
CA PHE A 11 5.52 7.64 12.41
C PHE A 11 6.70 7.89 13.34
N PHE A 12 7.91 7.41 12.99
CA PHE A 12 9.08 7.46 13.87
C PHE A 12 10.15 8.46 13.41
N THR A 13 9.82 9.38 12.49
CA THR A 13 10.75 10.44 12.02
C THR A 13 10.97 11.52 13.06
N ALA A 14 9.99 11.75 13.97
CA ALA A 14 10.12 12.66 15.09
C ALA A 14 9.58 11.98 16.34
N TRP A 15 10.29 12.08 17.46
CA TRP A 15 9.96 11.42 18.71
C TRP A 15 8.53 11.70 19.19
N TRP A 16 8.05 12.93 19.05
CA TRP A 16 6.72 13.34 19.46
C TRP A 16 5.60 12.77 18.57
N LYS A 17 5.88 12.46 17.28
CA LYS A 17 4.94 11.77 16.38
C LYS A 17 4.84 10.28 16.69
N ALA A 18 5.84 9.70 17.32
CA ALA A 18 5.86 8.29 17.71
C ALA A 18 5.05 8.02 19.00
N ILE A 19 4.88 9.03 19.87
CA ILE A 19 4.23 8.86 21.17
C ILE A 19 2.81 8.29 21.03
N ALA A 20 1.96 8.90 20.22
CA ALA A 20 0.59 8.45 20.05
C ALA A 20 0.48 7.02 19.45
N PRO A 21 1.13 6.66 18.31
CA PRO A 21 1.11 5.29 17.82
C PRO A 21 1.63 4.26 18.83
N VAL A 22 2.70 4.59 19.57
CA VAL A 22 3.27 3.67 20.57
C VAL A 22 2.34 3.49 21.76
N LEU A 23 1.80 4.57 22.31
CA LEU A 23 0.96 4.51 23.52
C LEU A 23 -0.44 3.94 23.24
N PHE A 24 -1.07 4.34 22.14
CA PHE A 24 -2.46 3.94 21.87
C PHE A 24 -2.57 2.64 21.07
N PHE A 25 -1.60 2.31 20.22
CA PHE A 25 -1.67 1.14 19.34
C PHE A 25 -0.56 0.12 19.60
N ASN A 26 0.26 0.31 20.63
CA ASN A 26 1.42 -0.54 20.90
C ASN A 26 2.25 -0.76 19.61
N ALA A 27 2.49 0.34 18.87
CA ALA A 27 3.11 0.29 17.56
C ALA A 27 4.62 0.13 17.65
N PHE A 28 5.17 -0.78 16.84
CA PHE A 28 6.61 -0.92 16.67
C PHE A 28 7.03 -0.54 15.25
N PRO A 29 8.24 0.01 15.05
CA PRO A 29 8.71 0.45 13.74
C PRO A 29 8.98 -0.73 12.82
N VAL A 30 8.42 -0.69 11.60
CA VAL A 30 8.71 -1.63 10.51
C VAL A 30 9.41 -0.88 9.38
N ASP A 31 10.62 -1.33 9.00
CA ASP A 31 11.35 -0.78 7.87
C ASP A 31 10.79 -1.34 6.56
N ARG A 32 10.35 -0.46 5.67
CA ARG A 32 9.79 -0.79 4.36
C ARG A 32 10.84 -0.93 3.24
N GLY A 33 12.12 -0.79 3.56
CA GLY A 33 13.21 -0.92 2.59
C GLY A 33 13.29 0.19 1.53
N LYS A 34 12.54 1.29 1.70
CA LYS A 34 12.55 2.46 0.82
C LYS A 34 13.31 3.61 1.50
N GLY A 35 14.61 3.58 1.51
CA GLY A 35 15.39 4.73 1.96
C GLY A 35 16.85 4.38 2.18
N LYS A 36 17.75 5.21 1.65
CA LYS A 36 19.14 5.25 2.07
C LYS A 36 19.14 5.59 3.55
N SER A 37 19.51 4.64 4.41
CA SER A 37 19.66 4.88 5.85
C SER A 37 20.66 6.02 6.05
N LYS A 38 20.20 7.16 6.54
CA LYS A 38 21.10 8.17 7.09
C LYS A 38 21.83 7.48 8.25
N GLN A 39 23.16 7.50 8.20
CA GLN A 39 24.03 6.98 9.25
C GLN A 39 23.57 7.50 10.61
N GLY A 40 23.14 6.58 11.48
CA GLY A 40 22.66 6.88 12.82
C GLY A 40 21.38 6.16 13.23
N ALA A 41 20.56 5.67 12.31
CA ALA A 41 19.38 4.86 12.64
C ALA A 41 19.78 3.41 12.88
N ARG A 42 19.32 2.84 13.99
CA ARG A 42 19.49 1.42 14.36
C ARG A 42 19.29 0.51 13.16
N SER A 43 20.24 -0.39 12.95
CA SER A 43 20.36 -1.34 11.83
C SER A 43 19.03 -2.05 11.50
N PRO A 44 18.74 -2.34 10.21
CA PRO A 44 17.54 -3.10 9.76
C PRO A 44 17.41 -4.47 10.46
N ARG A 45 18.51 -5.04 10.94
CA ARG A 45 18.52 -6.25 11.76
C ARG A 45 17.82 -6.06 13.12
N SER A 46 17.80 -4.86 13.68
CA SER A 46 17.19 -4.60 15.00
C SER A 46 15.65 -4.65 14.95
N HIS A 47 15.01 -4.21 13.86
CA HIS A 47 13.55 -4.25 13.75
C HIS A 47 12.98 -5.65 13.49
N ARG A 48 13.68 -6.48 12.70
CA ARG A 48 13.35 -7.90 12.55
C ARG A 48 13.59 -8.68 13.85
N GLY A 49 14.60 -8.29 14.59
CA GLY A 49 14.88 -8.82 15.92
C GLY A 49 13.74 -8.51 16.90
N MET A 50 13.27 -7.27 16.95
CA MET A 50 12.17 -6.85 17.83
C MET A 50 10.87 -7.62 17.54
N ALA A 51 10.41 -7.68 16.28
CA ALA A 51 9.23 -8.45 15.91
C ALA A 51 9.34 -9.94 16.27
N GLY A 52 10.52 -10.51 16.03
CA GLY A 52 10.80 -11.90 16.41
C GLY A 52 10.81 -12.13 17.93
N SER A 53 11.33 -11.20 18.71
CA SER A 53 11.30 -11.29 20.18
C SER A 53 9.86 -11.21 20.71
N LEU A 54 9.06 -10.26 20.20
CA LEU A 54 7.65 -10.14 20.59
C LEU A 54 6.87 -11.44 20.36
N LEU A 55 7.06 -12.09 19.20
CA LEU A 55 6.43 -13.39 18.93
C LEU A 55 6.95 -14.49 19.87
N THR A 56 8.23 -14.50 20.20
CA THR A 56 8.81 -15.44 21.16
C THR A 56 8.22 -15.25 22.56
N ASP A 57 7.94 -14.01 22.94
CA ASP A 57 7.29 -13.63 24.20
C ASP A 57 5.77 -13.85 24.17
N GLY A 58 5.22 -14.48 23.12
CA GLY A 58 3.79 -14.77 22.98
C GLY A 58 2.93 -13.55 22.63
N VAL A 59 3.54 -12.44 22.18
CA VAL A 59 2.80 -11.23 21.79
C VAL A 59 2.39 -11.34 20.32
N PRO A 60 1.07 -11.37 19.99
CA PRO A 60 0.61 -11.39 18.61
C PRO A 60 0.92 -10.07 17.91
N LEU A 61 1.23 -10.17 16.61
CA LEU A 61 1.56 -9.02 15.77
C LEU A 61 0.47 -8.77 14.73
N LEU A 62 0.01 -7.53 14.63
CA LEU A 62 -0.82 -7.08 13.51
C LEU A 62 0.08 -6.46 12.44
N ILE A 63 0.06 -7.02 11.24
CA ILE A 63 0.90 -6.59 10.13
C ILE A 63 0.05 -6.36 8.88
N PHE A 64 0.26 -5.23 8.21
CA PHE A 64 -0.33 -4.94 6.90
C PHE A 64 0.69 -5.30 5.81
N PRO A 65 0.57 -6.46 5.14
CA PRO A 65 1.63 -6.98 4.29
C PRO A 65 1.81 -6.21 2.97
N GLU A 66 0.83 -5.41 2.55
CA GLU A 66 0.97 -4.48 1.42
C GLU A 66 2.01 -3.39 1.71
N GLY A 67 2.18 -3.02 2.99
CA GLY A 67 3.14 -2.01 3.45
C GLY A 67 2.77 -0.57 3.08
N THR A 68 1.61 -0.35 2.49
CA THR A 68 1.04 0.97 2.16
C THR A 68 -0.48 0.89 2.16
N ARG A 69 -1.15 2.03 2.21
CA ARG A 69 -2.60 2.10 1.96
C ARG A 69 -2.86 1.98 0.46
N SER A 70 -3.92 1.25 0.06
CA SER A 70 -4.34 1.19 -1.32
C SER A 70 -4.75 2.59 -1.82
N ARG A 71 -4.35 2.93 -3.04
CA ARG A 71 -4.78 4.17 -3.71
C ARG A 71 -6.07 4.00 -4.50
N THR A 72 -6.44 2.79 -4.81
CA THR A 72 -7.54 2.46 -5.74
C THR A 72 -8.62 1.58 -5.12
N GLY A 73 -8.44 1.15 -3.88
CA GLY A 73 -9.28 0.14 -3.25
C GLY A 73 -8.90 -1.30 -3.61
N ALA A 74 -8.20 -1.52 -4.74
CA ALA A 74 -7.71 -2.85 -5.09
C ALA A 74 -6.58 -3.29 -4.16
N MET A 75 -6.47 -4.59 -3.91
CA MET A 75 -5.41 -5.19 -3.10
C MET A 75 -4.13 -5.33 -3.92
N ASP A 76 -3.02 -4.86 -3.38
CA ASP A 76 -1.69 -5.00 -3.98
C ASP A 76 -1.04 -6.35 -3.61
N THR A 77 0.15 -6.58 -4.12
CA THR A 77 0.97 -7.75 -3.78
C THR A 77 1.43 -7.68 -2.32
N PHE A 78 1.44 -8.83 -1.65
CA PHE A 78 1.91 -8.93 -0.28
C PHE A 78 3.43 -9.07 -0.23
N LYS A 79 4.06 -8.29 0.63
CA LYS A 79 5.49 -8.42 0.91
C LYS A 79 5.75 -9.68 1.74
N PRO A 80 6.78 -10.47 1.42
CA PRO A 80 7.01 -11.76 2.07
C PRO A 80 7.52 -11.66 3.51
N GLY A 81 7.71 -10.45 4.06
CA GLY A 81 8.29 -10.24 5.38
C GLY A 81 7.49 -10.85 6.53
N ALA A 82 6.17 -10.74 6.50
CA ALA A 82 5.28 -11.34 7.51
C ALA A 82 5.31 -12.87 7.43
N ALA A 83 5.23 -13.43 6.22
CA ALA A 83 5.32 -14.86 5.99
C ALA A 83 6.68 -15.44 6.41
N ALA A 84 7.78 -14.75 6.07
CA ALA A 84 9.12 -15.14 6.49
C ALA A 84 9.27 -15.15 8.02
N LEU A 85 8.67 -14.18 8.70
CA LEU A 85 8.66 -14.11 10.15
C LEU A 85 7.87 -15.27 10.77
N ALA A 86 6.69 -15.57 10.25
CA ALA A 86 5.84 -16.66 10.70
C ALA A 86 6.55 -18.03 10.52
N ILE A 87 7.15 -18.30 9.35
CA ILE A 87 7.94 -19.50 9.08
C ILE A 87 9.10 -19.62 10.06
N SER A 88 9.87 -18.54 10.26
CA SER A 88 11.05 -18.56 11.12
C SER A 88 10.75 -18.77 12.60
N ARG A 89 9.52 -18.49 13.04
CA ARG A 89 9.06 -18.62 14.42
C ARG A 89 8.11 -19.81 14.64
N GLY A 90 7.70 -20.47 13.55
CA GLY A 90 6.75 -21.59 13.63
C GLY A 90 5.40 -21.17 14.20
N VAL A 91 4.92 -19.97 13.86
CA VAL A 91 3.65 -19.43 14.36
C VAL A 91 2.62 -19.32 13.24
N PRO A 92 1.33 -19.55 13.55
CA PRO A 92 0.26 -19.40 12.57
C PRO A 92 0.01 -17.93 12.19
N VAL A 93 -0.56 -17.72 11.01
CA VAL A 93 -1.05 -16.44 10.53
C VAL A 93 -2.58 -16.47 10.47
N ILE A 94 -3.23 -15.49 11.06
CA ILE A 94 -4.67 -15.29 10.95
C ILE A 94 -4.93 -14.24 9.88
N PRO A 95 -5.52 -14.61 8.72
CA PRO A 95 -5.87 -13.64 7.68
C PRO A 95 -7.05 -12.79 8.13
N ILE A 96 -6.94 -11.46 7.90
CA ILE A 96 -7.99 -10.50 8.24
C ILE A 96 -8.23 -9.63 7.02
N ALA A 97 -9.49 -9.49 6.61
CA ALA A 97 -9.91 -8.59 5.54
C ALA A 97 -10.67 -7.38 6.11
N LEU A 98 -10.37 -6.20 5.55
CA LEU A 98 -11.05 -4.94 5.83
C LEU A 98 -11.85 -4.52 4.60
N VAL A 99 -13.18 -4.58 4.68
CA VAL A 99 -14.08 -4.22 3.58
C VAL A 99 -14.65 -2.83 3.80
N GLY A 100 -14.59 -1.96 2.79
CA GLY A 100 -15.05 -0.57 2.88
C GLY A 100 -14.05 0.42 3.47
N ALA A 101 -12.90 -0.05 3.94
CA ALA A 101 -11.89 0.81 4.57
C ALA A 101 -11.32 1.87 3.60
N TRP A 102 -11.19 1.56 2.32
CA TRP A 102 -10.73 2.52 1.31
C TRP A 102 -11.73 3.67 1.09
N ALA A 103 -13.02 3.38 1.00
CA ALA A 103 -14.07 4.39 0.87
C ALA A 103 -14.19 5.24 2.15
N ALA A 104 -13.97 4.62 3.32
CA ALA A 104 -14.00 5.30 4.60
C ALA A 104 -12.83 6.27 4.78
N MET A 105 -11.62 5.88 4.33
CA MET A 105 -10.40 6.68 4.50
C MET A 105 -9.49 6.55 3.27
N PRO A 106 -9.79 7.26 2.18
CA PRO A 106 -8.95 7.27 0.98
C PRO A 106 -7.51 7.67 1.30
N SER A 107 -6.55 7.11 0.54
CA SER A 107 -5.11 7.33 0.81
C SER A 107 -4.66 8.78 0.70
N GLU A 108 -5.36 9.57 -0.09
CA GLU A 108 -5.08 10.99 -0.36
C GLU A 108 -5.68 11.93 0.69
N GLN A 109 -6.64 11.43 1.47
CA GLN A 109 -7.30 12.23 2.49
C GLN A 109 -6.51 12.19 3.80
N ALA A 110 -6.09 13.38 4.26
CA ALA A 110 -5.56 13.56 5.60
C ALA A 110 -6.70 13.86 6.58
N GLY A 111 -6.74 13.14 7.70
CA GLY A 111 -7.72 13.37 8.76
C GLY A 111 -8.70 12.22 8.98
N LEU A 112 -9.69 12.47 9.84
CA LEU A 112 -10.74 11.49 10.16
C LEU A 112 -11.76 11.39 9.02
N PRO A 113 -12.39 10.21 8.84
CA PRO A 113 -13.44 10.04 7.83
C PRO A 113 -14.62 11.00 8.10
N LYS A 114 -15.18 11.55 7.03
CA LYS A 114 -16.38 12.36 7.12
C LYS A 114 -17.60 11.42 7.18
N GLY A 115 -18.43 11.59 8.19
CA GLY A 115 -19.61 10.74 8.39
C GLY A 115 -19.32 9.40 9.10
N ARG A 116 -20.14 8.40 8.85
CA ARG A 116 -20.02 7.04 9.39
C ARG A 116 -20.04 6.02 8.25
N PRO A 117 -18.97 5.92 7.45
CA PRO A 117 -18.91 4.92 6.40
C PRO A 117 -18.93 3.50 7.00
N SER A 118 -19.61 2.57 6.33
CA SER A 118 -19.64 1.18 6.74
C SER A 118 -18.27 0.54 6.49
N VAL A 119 -17.71 -0.06 7.54
CA VAL A 119 -16.47 -0.85 7.47
C VAL A 119 -16.72 -2.18 8.15
N HIS A 120 -16.42 -3.27 7.46
CA HIS A 120 -16.56 -4.61 7.97
C HIS A 120 -15.18 -5.28 8.12
N VAL A 121 -15.03 -6.05 9.19
CA VAL A 121 -13.81 -6.81 9.47
C VAL A 121 -14.17 -8.29 9.40
N ALA A 122 -13.54 -9.03 8.50
CA ALA A 122 -13.66 -10.47 8.39
C ALA A 122 -12.37 -11.14 8.87
N ILE A 123 -12.50 -12.12 9.76
CA ILE A 123 -11.39 -12.87 10.34
C ILE A 123 -11.49 -14.31 9.85
N GLY A 124 -10.41 -14.81 9.23
CA GLY A 124 -10.34 -16.18 8.73
C GLY A 124 -9.75 -17.17 9.74
N HIS A 125 -9.61 -18.40 9.29
CA HIS A 125 -8.98 -19.45 10.09
C HIS A 125 -7.46 -19.29 10.13
N PRO A 126 -6.80 -19.73 11.23
CA PRO A 126 -5.35 -19.76 11.31
C PRO A 126 -4.75 -20.60 10.19
N MET A 127 -3.66 -20.12 9.61
CA MET A 127 -2.90 -20.76 8.55
C MET A 127 -1.47 -21.02 9.03
N ASP A 128 -1.10 -22.29 9.09
CA ASP A 128 0.27 -22.70 9.43
C ASP A 128 1.15 -22.70 8.17
N PRO A 129 2.46 -22.38 8.31
CA PRO A 129 3.43 -22.62 7.27
C PRO A 129 3.53 -24.13 6.98
N VAL A 130 3.57 -24.50 5.70
CA VAL A 130 3.77 -25.90 5.29
C VAL A 130 5.28 -26.22 5.28
N PRO A 131 5.72 -27.41 5.72
CA PRO A 131 7.12 -27.81 5.63
C PRO A 131 7.69 -27.65 4.22
N GLY A 132 8.81 -26.92 4.08
CA GLY A 132 9.44 -26.63 2.80
C GLY A 132 8.83 -25.44 2.03
N GLU A 133 7.76 -24.84 2.50
CA GLU A 133 7.17 -23.66 1.88
C GLU A 133 8.07 -22.43 2.07
N ILE A 134 8.38 -21.74 0.97
CA ILE A 134 9.16 -20.50 1.04
C ILE A 134 8.25 -19.30 1.35
N ALA A 135 8.84 -18.25 1.89
CA ALA A 135 8.09 -17.06 2.35
C ALA A 135 7.21 -16.41 1.27
N HIS A 136 7.63 -16.42 0.01
CA HIS A 136 6.84 -15.90 -1.08
C HIS A 136 5.58 -16.73 -1.34
N GLN A 137 5.70 -18.07 -1.36
CA GLN A 137 4.58 -18.97 -1.57
C GLN A 137 3.56 -18.86 -0.43
N PHE A 138 4.03 -18.82 0.82
CA PHE A 138 3.15 -18.63 1.98
C PHE A 138 2.45 -17.25 1.93
N SER A 139 3.17 -16.19 1.56
CA SER A 139 2.61 -14.85 1.40
C SER A 139 1.49 -14.82 0.36
N GLU A 140 1.66 -15.48 -0.79
CA GLU A 140 0.62 -15.58 -1.82
C GLU A 140 -0.56 -16.46 -1.38
N ARG A 141 -0.34 -17.49 -0.58
CA ARG A 141 -1.41 -18.29 0.00
C ARG A 141 -2.25 -17.47 1.00
N ILE A 142 -1.59 -16.68 1.85
CA ILE A 142 -2.26 -15.74 2.77
C ILE A 142 -3.05 -14.70 1.96
N ARG A 143 -2.45 -14.12 0.91
CA ARG A 143 -3.12 -13.12 0.07
C ARG A 143 -4.39 -13.65 -0.57
N ARG A 144 -4.36 -14.85 -1.14
CA ARG A 144 -5.56 -15.50 -1.71
C ARG A 144 -6.67 -15.65 -0.68
N GLN A 145 -6.33 -16.07 0.54
CA GLN A 145 -7.30 -16.21 1.61
C GLN A 145 -7.91 -14.87 2.03
N VAL A 146 -7.11 -13.79 2.08
CA VAL A 146 -7.62 -12.45 2.39
C VAL A 146 -8.53 -11.92 1.27
N ILE A 147 -8.22 -12.19 -0.01
CA ILE A 147 -9.07 -11.84 -1.15
C ILE A 147 -10.42 -12.56 -1.03
N GLU A 148 -10.42 -13.85 -0.76
CA GLU A 148 -11.64 -14.65 -0.61
C GLU A 148 -12.52 -14.12 0.54
N LEU A 149 -11.95 -13.87 1.72
CA LEU A 149 -12.63 -13.27 2.85
C LEU A 149 -13.21 -11.89 2.52
N HIS A 150 -12.43 -11.05 1.83
CA HIS A 150 -12.88 -9.74 1.41
C HIS A 150 -14.10 -9.84 0.50
N ASP A 151 -14.02 -10.63 -0.56
CA ASP A 151 -15.06 -10.69 -1.59
C ASP A 151 -16.33 -11.39 -1.09
N GLN A 152 -16.20 -12.42 -0.24
CA GLN A 152 -17.36 -13.02 0.46
C GLN A 152 -18.08 -11.98 1.32
N THR A 153 -17.33 -11.21 2.11
CA THR A 153 -17.89 -10.19 2.98
C THR A 153 -18.48 -9.04 2.16
N ALA A 154 -17.79 -8.57 1.13
CA ALA A 154 -18.28 -7.53 0.24
C ALA A 154 -19.63 -7.89 -0.38
N ARG A 155 -19.78 -9.11 -0.92
CA ARG A 155 -21.05 -9.60 -1.48
C ARG A 155 -22.15 -9.68 -0.42
N ALA A 156 -21.84 -10.14 0.79
CA ALA A 156 -22.81 -10.25 1.87
C ALA A 156 -23.40 -8.91 2.31
N TYR A 157 -22.64 -7.84 2.18
CA TYR A 157 -23.05 -6.49 2.59
C TYR A 157 -23.30 -5.54 1.41
N GLY A 158 -23.37 -6.04 0.16
CA GLY A 158 -23.60 -5.23 -1.03
C GLY A 158 -22.52 -4.19 -1.32
N MET A 159 -21.27 -4.51 -0.96
CA MET A 159 -20.11 -3.65 -1.14
C MET A 159 -19.27 -4.10 -2.35
N PRO A 160 -18.47 -3.20 -2.95
CA PRO A 160 -17.62 -3.57 -4.08
C PRO A 160 -16.60 -4.64 -3.74
N THR A 161 -16.45 -5.63 -4.61
CA THR A 161 -15.41 -6.66 -4.55
C THR A 161 -14.06 -6.10 -5.05
N LEU A 162 -12.97 -6.83 -4.79
CA LEU A 162 -11.63 -6.42 -5.25
C LEU A 162 -11.53 -6.39 -6.78
N ASP A 163 -12.24 -7.26 -7.49
CA ASP A 163 -12.30 -7.26 -8.95
C ASP A 163 -13.01 -6.01 -9.51
N GLU A 164 -14.03 -5.53 -8.82
CA GLU A 164 -14.72 -4.30 -9.20
C GLU A 164 -13.84 -3.09 -9.01
N TYR A 165 -13.09 -3.00 -7.92
CA TYR A 165 -12.06 -1.96 -7.74
C TYR A 165 -10.98 -2.04 -8.83
N GLY A 166 -10.54 -3.25 -9.22
CA GLY A 166 -9.57 -3.46 -10.29
C GLY A 166 -10.08 -2.98 -11.65
N ARG A 167 -11.33 -3.26 -11.99
CA ARG A 167 -11.98 -2.81 -13.24
C ARG A 167 -12.13 -1.29 -13.31
N HIS A 168 -12.57 -0.66 -12.23
CA HIS A 168 -12.65 0.81 -12.15
C HIS A 168 -11.28 1.47 -12.39
N ARG A 169 -10.22 0.90 -11.85
CA ARG A 169 -8.85 1.38 -12.09
C ARG A 169 -8.47 1.30 -13.56
N ALA A 170 -8.74 0.18 -14.23
CA ALA A 170 -8.41 0.00 -15.65
C ALA A 170 -9.15 1.00 -16.56
N LEU A 171 -10.42 1.27 -16.27
CA LEU A 171 -11.23 2.25 -16.99
C LEU A 171 -10.73 3.69 -16.77
N SER A 172 -10.38 4.07 -15.55
CA SER A 172 -9.85 5.41 -15.25
C SER A 172 -8.50 5.66 -15.93
N GLN A 173 -7.62 4.66 -15.97
CA GLN A 173 -6.33 4.77 -16.67
C GLN A 173 -6.49 4.84 -18.20
N ALA A 174 -7.48 4.15 -18.75
CA ALA A 174 -7.77 4.21 -20.19
C ALA A 174 -8.32 5.58 -20.61
N SER A 175 -9.12 6.24 -19.76
CA SER A 175 -9.64 7.59 -20.03
C SER A 175 -8.53 8.67 -19.96
N GLU A 176 -7.60 8.56 -19.02
CA GLU A 176 -6.46 9.48 -18.90
C GLU A 176 -5.46 9.35 -20.06
N SER A 177 -5.27 8.14 -20.58
CA SER A 177 -4.38 7.91 -21.73
C SER A 177 -5.02 8.31 -23.09
N GLY A 178 -6.36 8.36 -23.18
CA GLY A 178 -7.09 8.81 -24.36
C GLY A 178 -7.06 10.31 -24.60
N ASP A 179 -7.04 11.12 -23.54
CA ASP A 179 -7.05 12.59 -23.63
C ASP A 179 -5.69 13.19 -24.03
N THR A 180 -4.58 12.49 -23.81
CA THR A 180 -3.25 12.95 -24.20
C THR A 180 -2.96 12.77 -25.69
N ALA A 181 -3.72 11.94 -26.41
CA ALA A 181 -3.55 11.72 -27.86
C ALA A 181 -4.27 12.75 -28.74
N SER A 182 -5.20 13.55 -28.18
CA SER A 182 -6.03 14.50 -28.97
C SER A 182 -5.49 15.93 -29.01
N THR A 183 -4.40 16.26 -28.31
CA THR A 183 -3.90 17.64 -28.21
C THR A 183 -2.71 17.95 -29.11
N ASN A 184 -2.28 17.03 -29.99
CA ASN A 184 -1.13 17.22 -30.90
C ASN A 184 -1.52 17.34 -32.36
N HIS A 185 -2.61 17.98 -32.71
CA HIS A 185 -2.90 18.36 -34.08
C HIS A 185 -3.51 19.74 -34.11
N SER A 186 -2.70 20.77 -34.29
CA SER A 186 -2.94 22.02 -34.99
C SER A 186 -1.99 23.13 -34.53
N THR A 187 -0.79 23.18 -35.07
CA THR A 187 -0.09 24.45 -35.35
C THR A 187 0.76 24.24 -36.61
N CYS A 188 0.08 24.23 -37.73
CA CYS A 188 0.72 24.46 -39.02
C CYS A 188 0.89 25.98 -39.14
N THR A 189 2.01 26.52 -38.74
CA THR A 189 2.43 27.89 -39.03
C THR A 189 2.80 27.99 -40.50
N SER A 190 1.90 28.60 -41.26
CA SER A 190 2.16 29.11 -42.62
C SER A 190 3.34 30.10 -42.59
N LYS A 191 4.43 29.68 -43.20
CA LYS A 191 5.63 30.48 -43.44
C LYS A 191 5.31 31.47 -44.55
N GLU A 192 5.22 32.74 -44.21
CA GLU A 192 5.11 33.87 -45.13
C GLU A 192 6.38 33.95 -46.03
N PRO A 193 6.28 34.17 -47.36
CA PRO A 193 7.43 34.24 -48.24
C PRO A 193 8.18 35.57 -48.06
N ALA A 194 9.49 35.45 -47.98
CA ALA A 194 10.45 36.57 -47.85
C ALA A 194 10.40 37.55 -49.03
N GLU A 195 10.29 38.85 -48.75
CA GLU A 195 10.40 39.99 -49.65
C GLU A 195 11.86 40.08 -50.19
N PRO A 196 12.05 40.36 -51.52
CA PRO A 196 13.39 40.51 -52.10
C PRO A 196 14.11 41.82 -51.73
N PRO A 197 15.46 41.85 -51.68
CA PRO A 197 16.20 43.03 -51.26
C PRO A 197 16.14 44.14 -52.27
N ARG A 198 15.95 45.41 -51.81
CA ARG A 198 16.02 46.64 -52.59
C ARG A 198 17.49 46.98 -52.95
N PRO A 199 17.74 47.52 -54.15
CA PRO A 199 19.10 47.88 -54.58
C PRO A 199 19.59 49.18 -53.90
N ASN A 200 20.87 49.14 -53.48
CA ASN A 200 21.63 50.30 -53.05
C ASN A 200 21.77 51.30 -54.18
N GLY A 201 21.25 52.49 -54.01
CA GLY A 201 21.62 53.69 -54.82
C GLY A 201 22.65 54.50 -54.07
N GLY A 202 23.78 54.66 -54.71
CA GLY A 202 24.87 55.52 -54.23
C GLY A 202 24.57 56.99 -54.37
N GLN A 203 25.16 57.72 -53.58
CA GLN A 203 26.08 58.89 -53.78
C GLN A 203 26.61 59.33 -52.39
#